data_334636dd3e7bffbd3aca24666ffc33a5
#
_entry.id   334636dd3e7bffbd3aca24666ffc33a5
#
_cell.length_a   1.000
_cell.length_b   1.000
_cell.length_c   1.000
_cell.angle_alpha   90.00
_cell.angle_beta   90.00
_cell.angle_gamma   90.00
#
_symmetry.space_group_name_H-M   'P 1'
#
loop_
_entity.id
_entity.type
_entity.pdbx_description
1 polymer ?
#
loop_
_entity_poly.entity_id
_entity_poly.type
_entity_poly.pdbx_seq_one_letter_code
_entity_poly.pdbx_strand_id
1 'polypeptide(L)'
;MDTLLHPEPLLPLRAWRALRSRGVRYAWHKTLRRSLGRWPTWKRRLIYADPRAYWTLRGGRDYFREQEGQVGRTLRAEWIADRVAAYRPTSILEIGCGYGKLLQAIRVRTDAPLAGLDFSRSQLGAAREFLNGQDDVELFLGRGDQLPFADGSFDMVVTSAVILHNPPEIADKIRREVIRVARRFAAHNEEMNVSYNRYGYDTAAWYRSQGFRIAESGPIPMDPDPVLSQFCVVRVNG
;
A
#
# COMPACT_ATOMS: atom_id res chain seq x y z
N MET A 1 -18.22 -31.26 -12.59
CA MET A 1 -18.30 -29.91 -13.21
C MET A 1 -16.87 -29.43 -13.28
N ASP A 2 -16.25 -29.58 -14.44
CA ASP A 2 -14.83 -29.28 -14.65
C ASP A 2 -14.58 -27.78 -14.66
N THR A 3 -13.83 -27.34 -13.72
CA THR A 3 -13.20 -26.01 -13.77
C THR A 3 -12.15 -26.05 -14.87
N LEU A 4 -12.49 -25.54 -16.04
CA LEU A 4 -11.56 -25.32 -17.14
C LEU A 4 -10.46 -24.34 -16.68
N LEU A 5 -9.35 -24.89 -16.19
CA LEU A 5 -8.09 -24.18 -16.03
C LEU A 5 -7.64 -23.76 -17.44
N HIS A 6 -7.88 -22.50 -17.80
CA HIS A 6 -7.29 -21.93 -19.01
C HIS A 6 -5.76 -22.00 -18.86
N PRO A 7 -5.06 -22.72 -19.76
CA PRO A 7 -3.61 -22.82 -19.68
C PRO A 7 -2.99 -21.42 -19.75
N GLU A 8 -2.13 -21.11 -18.81
CA GLU A 8 -1.40 -19.85 -18.79
C GLU A 8 -0.60 -19.73 -20.09
N PRO A 9 -0.74 -18.62 -20.85
CA PRO A 9 -0.07 -18.47 -22.13
C PRO A 9 1.46 -18.56 -21.97
N LEU A 10 2.11 -19.18 -22.95
CA LEU A 10 3.56 -19.37 -23.01
C LEU A 10 4.32 -18.06 -22.81
N LEU A 11 5.48 -18.11 -22.15
CA LEU A 11 6.34 -16.95 -21.82
C LEU A 11 6.50 -15.90 -22.94
N PRO A 12 6.69 -16.28 -24.23
CA PRO A 12 6.81 -15.33 -25.32
C PRO A 12 5.54 -14.48 -25.55
N LEU A 13 4.35 -15.09 -25.45
CA LEU A 13 3.06 -14.40 -25.63
C LEU A 13 2.80 -13.40 -24.50
N ARG A 14 3.24 -13.70 -23.28
CA ARG A 14 3.13 -12.79 -22.13
C ARG A 14 4.06 -11.59 -22.27
N ALA A 15 5.30 -11.81 -22.72
CA ALA A 15 6.27 -10.75 -23.00
C ALA A 15 5.77 -9.84 -24.14
N TRP A 16 5.24 -10.42 -25.21
CA TRP A 16 4.69 -9.68 -26.35
C TRP A 16 3.46 -8.84 -25.98
N ARG A 17 2.53 -9.38 -25.17
CA ARG A 17 1.39 -8.59 -24.63
C ARG A 17 1.86 -7.44 -23.74
N ALA A 18 2.87 -7.65 -22.90
CA ALA A 18 3.44 -6.61 -22.04
C ALA A 18 4.14 -5.51 -22.87
N LEU A 19 4.84 -5.90 -23.93
CA LEU A 19 5.48 -4.98 -24.87
C LEU A 19 4.44 -4.09 -25.57
N ARG A 20 3.36 -4.69 -26.06
CA ARG A 20 2.31 -3.99 -26.82
C ARG A 20 1.47 -3.06 -25.93
N SER A 21 1.27 -3.41 -24.64
CA SER A 21 0.43 -2.65 -23.72
C SER A 21 1.13 -1.48 -23.02
N ARG A 22 2.44 -1.58 -22.75
CA ARG A 22 3.17 -0.63 -21.91
C ARG A 22 4.64 -0.37 -22.35
N GLY A 23 5.04 -0.88 -23.51
CA GLY A 23 6.35 -0.67 -24.09
C GLY A 23 7.48 -1.56 -23.55
N VAL A 24 8.66 -1.40 -24.15
CA VAL A 24 9.86 -2.23 -23.91
C VAL A 24 10.30 -2.23 -22.44
N ARG A 25 10.32 -1.07 -21.79
CA ARG A 25 10.75 -0.92 -20.38
C ARG A 25 9.89 -1.77 -19.46
N TYR A 26 8.58 -1.76 -19.64
CA TYR A 26 7.65 -2.54 -18.82
C TYR A 26 7.83 -4.06 -19.08
N ALA A 27 7.93 -4.47 -20.34
CA ALA A 27 8.13 -5.88 -20.70
C ALA A 27 9.46 -6.41 -20.13
N TRP A 28 10.54 -5.66 -20.24
CA TRP A 28 11.86 -5.97 -19.67
C TRP A 28 11.80 -6.08 -18.14
N HIS A 29 11.23 -5.09 -17.47
CA HIS A 29 11.06 -5.08 -16.02
C HIS A 29 10.22 -6.29 -15.52
N LYS A 30 9.14 -6.62 -16.23
CA LYS A 30 8.28 -7.77 -15.91
C LYS A 30 9.02 -9.11 -16.04
N THR A 31 9.87 -9.23 -17.07
CA THR A 31 10.68 -10.42 -17.33
C THR A 31 11.78 -10.57 -16.26
N LEU A 32 12.55 -9.52 -15.99
CA LEU A 32 13.60 -9.52 -14.97
C LEU A 32 13.03 -9.86 -13.57
N ARG A 33 11.89 -9.30 -13.23
CA ARG A 33 11.23 -9.56 -11.94
C ARG A 33 10.91 -11.05 -11.75
N ARG A 34 10.59 -11.76 -12.84
CA ARG A 34 10.26 -13.19 -12.79
C ARG A 34 11.49 -14.08 -12.83
N SER A 35 12.50 -13.71 -13.60
CA SER A 35 13.71 -14.52 -13.80
C SER A 35 14.71 -14.47 -12.65
N LEU A 36 14.83 -13.35 -11.94
CA LEU A 36 15.81 -13.14 -10.87
C LEU A 36 15.32 -13.60 -9.47
N GLY A 37 14.38 -14.53 -9.41
CA GLY A 37 13.75 -14.99 -8.14
C GLY A 37 14.73 -15.54 -7.10
N ARG A 38 15.86 -16.12 -7.51
CA ARG A 38 16.85 -16.76 -6.64
C ARG A 38 17.91 -15.80 -6.06
N TRP A 39 17.97 -14.53 -6.50
CA TRP A 39 19.00 -13.56 -6.08
C TRP A 39 18.41 -12.22 -5.64
N PRO A 40 17.92 -12.14 -4.39
CA PRO A 40 17.22 -10.94 -3.89
C PRO A 40 18.07 -9.68 -3.91
N THR A 41 19.38 -9.77 -3.65
CA THR A 41 20.29 -8.61 -3.65
C THR A 41 20.47 -8.02 -5.06
N TRP A 42 20.73 -8.85 -6.05
CA TRP A 42 20.83 -8.43 -7.45
C TRP A 42 19.51 -7.90 -7.97
N LYS A 43 18.41 -8.56 -7.59
CA LYS A 43 17.06 -8.12 -7.94
C LYS A 43 16.75 -6.74 -7.37
N ARG A 44 17.16 -6.45 -6.13
CA ARG A 44 17.04 -5.10 -5.57
C ARG A 44 17.84 -4.09 -6.38
N ARG A 45 19.11 -4.33 -6.67
CA ARG A 45 19.97 -3.42 -7.43
C ARG A 45 19.47 -3.15 -8.85
N LEU A 46 18.94 -4.16 -9.54
CA LEU A 46 18.57 -4.04 -10.96
C LEU A 46 17.12 -3.57 -11.17
N ILE A 47 16.21 -3.95 -10.27
CA ILE A 47 14.77 -3.73 -10.48
C ILE A 47 14.20 -2.73 -9.47
N TYR A 48 14.76 -2.68 -8.28
CA TYR A 48 14.26 -1.89 -7.16
C TYR A 48 15.25 -0.82 -6.68
N ALA A 49 16.18 -0.42 -7.53
CA ALA A 49 17.12 0.68 -7.25
C ALA A 49 16.38 2.01 -7.01
N ASP A 50 15.28 2.22 -7.74
CA ASP A 50 14.35 3.32 -7.54
C ASP A 50 12.94 2.76 -7.25
N PRO A 51 12.49 2.77 -5.98
CA PRO A 51 11.16 2.31 -5.60
C PRO A 51 10.01 3.00 -6.34
N ARG A 52 10.14 4.30 -6.64
CA ARG A 52 9.10 5.05 -7.35
C ARG A 52 8.98 4.61 -8.80
N ALA A 53 10.11 4.50 -9.49
CA ALA A 53 10.13 3.99 -10.86
C ALA A 53 9.55 2.58 -10.92
N TYR A 54 9.90 1.73 -9.94
CA TYR A 54 9.35 0.37 -9.83
C TYR A 54 7.83 0.40 -9.72
N TRP A 55 7.27 1.12 -8.75
CA TRP A 55 5.82 1.13 -8.50
C TRP A 55 5.04 1.86 -9.60
N THR A 56 5.62 2.90 -10.23
CA THR A 56 5.03 3.55 -11.41
C THR A 56 4.89 2.57 -12.58
N LEU A 57 5.92 1.74 -12.83
CA LEU A 57 5.88 0.72 -13.88
C LEU A 57 4.97 -0.46 -13.51
N ARG A 58 4.92 -0.84 -12.24
CA ARG A 58 4.14 -1.98 -11.76
C ARG A 58 2.65 -1.66 -11.62
N GLY A 59 2.31 -0.44 -11.26
CA GLY A 59 0.95 -0.02 -10.94
C GLY A 59 -0.04 -0.08 -12.11
N GLY A 60 -1.33 0.16 -11.80
CA GLY A 60 -2.44 0.17 -12.73
C GLY A 60 -3.10 -1.19 -12.95
N ARG A 61 -3.79 -1.36 -14.10
CA ARG A 61 -4.68 -2.51 -14.35
C ARG A 61 -4.05 -3.89 -14.20
N ASP A 62 -2.77 -4.05 -14.55
CA ASP A 62 -2.10 -5.37 -14.41
C ASP A 62 -1.85 -5.69 -12.93
N TYR A 63 -1.48 -4.69 -12.13
CA TYR A 63 -1.33 -4.85 -10.69
C TYR A 63 -2.69 -5.15 -10.04
N PHE A 64 -3.72 -4.40 -10.39
CA PHE A 64 -5.09 -4.63 -9.95
C PHE A 64 -5.51 -6.09 -10.20
N ARG A 65 -5.40 -6.58 -11.44
CA ARG A 65 -5.76 -7.97 -11.78
C ARG A 65 -4.96 -9.03 -11.02
N GLU A 66 -3.69 -8.75 -10.71
CA GLU A 66 -2.86 -9.67 -9.92
C GLU A 66 -3.29 -9.70 -8.44
N GLN A 67 -3.94 -8.65 -7.95
CA GLN A 67 -4.30 -8.50 -6.54
C GLN A 67 -5.75 -8.87 -6.25
N GLU A 68 -6.68 -8.56 -7.16
CA GLU A 68 -8.11 -8.63 -6.91
C GLU A 68 -8.63 -10.07 -6.67
N GLY A 69 -8.02 -11.06 -7.27
CA GLY A 69 -8.37 -12.46 -7.03
C GLY A 69 -7.87 -13.07 -5.72
N GLN A 70 -7.16 -12.29 -4.86
CA GLN A 70 -6.55 -12.82 -3.64
C GLN A 70 -7.46 -12.61 -2.43
N VAL A 71 -8.19 -13.66 -2.02
CA VAL A 71 -9.12 -13.65 -0.87
C VAL A 71 -8.45 -13.11 0.41
N GLY A 72 -7.23 -13.54 0.74
CA GLY A 72 -6.51 -13.07 1.92
C GLY A 72 -6.27 -11.56 1.96
N ARG A 73 -6.17 -10.90 0.81
CA ARG A 73 -6.04 -9.44 0.74
C ARG A 73 -7.35 -8.72 1.02
N THR A 74 -8.46 -9.29 0.59
CA THR A 74 -9.79 -8.77 0.90
C THR A 74 -10.05 -8.86 2.40
N LEU A 75 -9.86 -10.02 3.00
CA LEU A 75 -10.01 -10.23 4.44
C LEU A 75 -9.10 -9.30 5.27
N ARG A 76 -7.84 -9.09 4.82
CA ARG A 76 -6.93 -8.14 5.47
C ARG A 76 -7.44 -6.71 5.39
N ALA A 77 -7.90 -6.25 4.23
CA ALA A 77 -8.43 -4.90 4.06
C ALA A 77 -9.69 -4.68 4.92
N GLU A 78 -10.57 -5.66 4.98
CA GLU A 78 -11.78 -5.65 5.82
C GLU A 78 -11.41 -5.57 7.31
N TRP A 79 -10.48 -6.41 7.77
CA TRP A 79 -10.04 -6.41 9.17
C TRP A 79 -9.40 -5.07 9.55
N ILE A 80 -8.54 -4.50 8.70
CA ILE A 80 -7.94 -3.17 8.96
C ILE A 80 -9.03 -2.10 9.01
N ALA A 81 -9.98 -2.15 8.09
CA ALA A 81 -11.07 -1.18 8.05
C ALA A 81 -11.96 -1.25 9.31
N ASP A 82 -12.22 -2.44 9.86
CA ASP A 82 -12.92 -2.61 11.14
C ASP A 82 -12.16 -1.94 12.28
N ARG A 83 -10.82 -2.11 12.33
CA ARG A 83 -9.99 -1.49 13.37
C ARG A 83 -9.94 0.02 13.21
N VAL A 84 -9.79 0.55 12.00
CA VAL A 84 -9.82 1.99 11.71
C VAL A 84 -11.16 2.60 12.14
N ALA A 85 -12.27 2.00 11.76
CA ALA A 85 -13.61 2.49 12.08
C ALA A 85 -13.91 2.47 13.61
N ALA A 86 -13.34 1.52 14.36
CA ALA A 86 -13.50 1.43 15.82
C ALA A 86 -12.99 2.68 16.57
N TYR A 87 -12.04 3.43 16.01
CA TYR A 87 -11.54 4.69 16.55
C TYR A 87 -12.45 5.88 16.25
N ARG A 88 -13.51 5.69 15.47
CA ARG A 88 -14.50 6.72 15.07
C ARG A 88 -13.81 8.02 14.57
N PRO A 89 -12.95 7.94 13.58
CA PRO A 89 -12.30 9.13 13.04
C PRO A 89 -13.32 10.01 12.31
N THR A 90 -13.14 11.33 12.43
CA THR A 90 -13.99 12.32 11.76
C THR A 90 -13.52 12.67 10.35
N SER A 91 -12.32 12.27 9.96
CA SER A 91 -11.78 12.34 8.60
C SER A 91 -10.59 11.38 8.48
N ILE A 92 -10.39 10.77 7.30
CA ILE A 92 -9.37 9.74 7.10
C ILE A 92 -8.59 10.02 5.82
N LEU A 93 -7.26 9.89 5.88
CA LEU A 93 -6.37 9.87 4.71
C LEU A 93 -5.68 8.51 4.63
N GLU A 94 -5.77 7.82 3.48
CA GLU A 94 -4.89 6.69 3.17
C GLU A 94 -3.73 7.15 2.28
N ILE A 95 -2.48 6.99 2.76
CA ILE A 95 -1.27 7.24 1.98
C ILE A 95 -0.87 5.96 1.24
N GLY A 96 -0.59 6.08 -0.07
CA GLY A 96 -0.28 4.94 -0.93
C GLY A 96 -1.49 4.06 -1.20
N CYS A 97 -2.65 4.67 -1.44
CA CYS A 97 -3.93 3.97 -1.57
C CYS A 97 -4.01 2.98 -2.74
N GLY A 98 -3.04 3.03 -3.66
CA GLY A 98 -2.99 2.13 -4.81
C GLY A 98 -4.26 2.23 -5.66
N TYR A 99 -4.92 1.09 -5.88
CA TYR A 99 -6.19 1.04 -6.61
C TYR A 99 -7.44 1.18 -5.71
N GLY A 100 -7.26 1.55 -4.43
CA GLY A 100 -8.37 1.91 -3.55
C GLY A 100 -9.00 0.76 -2.75
N LYS A 101 -8.35 -0.40 -2.64
CA LYS A 101 -8.91 -1.58 -1.94
C LYS A 101 -9.27 -1.30 -0.49
N LEU A 102 -8.35 -0.69 0.27
CA LEU A 102 -8.60 -0.36 1.67
C LEU A 102 -9.57 0.81 1.81
N LEU A 103 -9.51 1.81 0.91
CA LEU A 103 -10.50 2.90 0.87
C LEU A 103 -11.92 2.34 0.75
N GLN A 104 -12.16 1.41 -0.18
CA GLN A 104 -13.46 0.77 -0.35
C GLN A 104 -13.90 0.06 0.94
N ALA A 105 -13.00 -0.70 1.57
CA ALA A 105 -13.32 -1.40 2.80
C ALA A 105 -13.63 -0.44 3.96
N ILE A 106 -12.92 0.69 4.06
CA ILE A 106 -13.19 1.73 5.07
C ILE A 106 -14.53 2.41 4.78
N ARG A 107 -14.82 2.76 3.52
CA ARG A 107 -16.05 3.45 3.14
C ARG A 107 -17.32 2.70 3.57
N VAL A 108 -17.31 1.37 3.48
CA VAL A 108 -18.44 0.54 3.92
C VAL A 108 -18.69 0.60 5.45
N ARG A 109 -17.72 1.10 6.23
CA ARG A 109 -17.74 1.10 7.71
C ARG A 109 -17.91 2.47 8.35
N THR A 110 -17.77 3.53 7.61
CA THR A 110 -17.87 4.90 8.15
C THR A 110 -18.27 5.90 7.06
N ASP A 111 -19.05 6.90 7.44
CA ASP A 111 -19.43 8.04 6.58
C ASP A 111 -18.45 9.21 6.71
N ALA A 112 -17.35 9.06 7.45
CA ALA A 112 -16.35 10.09 7.59
C ALA A 112 -15.74 10.47 6.22
N PRO A 113 -15.46 11.75 5.94
CA PRO A 113 -14.70 12.17 4.76
C PRO A 113 -13.45 11.32 4.57
N LEU A 114 -13.28 10.75 3.38
CA LEU A 114 -12.24 9.79 3.06
C LEU A 114 -11.43 10.26 1.87
N ALA A 115 -10.11 10.30 2.04
CA ALA A 115 -9.17 10.67 1.02
C ALA A 115 -8.12 9.58 0.80
N GLY A 116 -7.71 9.40 -0.46
CA GLY A 116 -6.60 8.54 -0.85
C GLY A 116 -5.52 9.31 -1.59
N LEU A 117 -4.26 9.09 -1.24
CA LEU A 117 -3.13 9.68 -1.94
C LEU A 117 -2.23 8.57 -2.49
N ASP A 118 -1.86 8.70 -3.77
CA ASP A 118 -0.83 7.84 -4.39
C ASP A 118 0.01 8.67 -5.37
N PHE A 119 1.29 8.33 -5.51
CA PHE A 119 2.16 9.03 -6.46
C PHE A 119 2.03 8.51 -7.90
N SER A 120 1.37 7.38 -8.10
CA SER A 120 1.21 6.73 -9.40
C SER A 120 -0.12 7.09 -10.05
N ARG A 121 -0.06 7.88 -11.14
CA ARG A 121 -1.26 8.20 -11.94
C ARG A 121 -2.01 6.97 -12.42
N SER A 122 -1.30 5.87 -12.73
CA SER A 122 -1.94 4.63 -13.19
C SER A 122 -2.66 3.90 -12.06
N GLN A 123 -2.19 4.00 -10.82
CA GLN A 123 -2.88 3.48 -9.65
C GLN A 123 -4.16 4.28 -9.39
N LEU A 124 -4.08 5.61 -9.37
CA LEU A 124 -5.24 6.47 -9.19
C LEU A 124 -6.29 6.30 -10.30
N GLY A 125 -5.85 6.06 -11.54
CA GLY A 125 -6.77 5.68 -12.62
C GLY A 125 -7.52 4.38 -12.33
N ALA A 126 -6.81 3.37 -11.84
CA ALA A 126 -7.44 2.11 -11.42
C ALA A 126 -8.33 2.30 -10.18
N ALA A 127 -7.95 3.19 -9.25
CA ALA A 127 -8.75 3.50 -8.07
C ALA A 127 -10.10 4.15 -8.45
N ARG A 128 -10.11 5.10 -9.38
CA ARG A 128 -11.36 5.71 -9.87
C ARG A 128 -12.29 4.68 -10.51
N GLU A 129 -11.72 3.74 -11.29
CA GLU A 129 -12.51 2.65 -11.89
C GLU A 129 -13.04 1.67 -10.81
N PHE A 130 -12.24 1.36 -9.80
CA PHE A 130 -12.59 0.42 -8.74
C PHE A 130 -13.59 0.99 -7.73
N LEU A 131 -13.45 2.28 -7.39
CA LEU A 131 -14.33 3.01 -6.48
C LEU A 131 -15.55 3.62 -7.19
N ASN A 132 -15.85 3.20 -8.40
CA ASN A 132 -16.98 3.68 -9.17
C ASN A 132 -18.29 3.63 -8.34
N GLY A 133 -18.99 4.76 -8.23
CA GLY A 133 -20.17 4.93 -7.38
C GLY A 133 -19.86 5.32 -5.92
N GLN A 134 -18.59 5.57 -5.57
CA GLN A 134 -18.16 6.15 -4.29
C GLN A 134 -17.55 7.54 -4.56
N ASP A 135 -18.36 8.45 -5.08
CA ASP A 135 -17.93 9.79 -5.54
C ASP A 135 -17.47 10.69 -4.37
N ASP A 136 -17.75 10.28 -3.14
CA ASP A 136 -17.35 10.95 -1.89
C ASP A 136 -15.94 10.58 -1.41
N VAL A 137 -15.21 9.70 -2.14
CA VAL A 137 -13.81 9.40 -1.87
C VAL A 137 -12.90 10.29 -2.73
N GLU A 138 -12.19 11.20 -2.10
CA GLU A 138 -11.27 12.10 -2.79
C GLU A 138 -9.93 11.44 -3.10
N LEU A 139 -9.42 11.57 -4.34
CA LEU A 139 -8.17 10.96 -4.77
C LEU A 139 -7.13 12.02 -5.19
N PHE A 140 -6.00 12.04 -4.50
CA PHE A 140 -4.91 12.99 -4.69
C PHE A 140 -3.66 12.34 -5.31
N LEU A 141 -3.08 13.01 -6.29
CA LEU A 141 -1.77 12.66 -6.81
C LEU A 141 -0.71 13.34 -5.95
N GLY A 142 0.11 12.55 -5.24
CA GLY A 142 1.10 13.11 -4.35
C GLY A 142 2.06 12.07 -3.79
N ARG A 143 3.07 12.54 -3.05
CA ARG A 143 4.11 11.71 -2.44
C ARG A 143 3.89 11.63 -0.94
N GLY A 144 4.04 10.43 -0.36
CA GLY A 144 3.89 10.22 1.08
C GLY A 144 5.00 10.89 1.93
N ASP A 145 6.18 11.16 1.33
CA ASP A 145 7.30 11.84 1.97
C ASP A 145 7.24 13.38 1.85
N GLN A 146 6.18 13.92 1.25
CA GLN A 146 5.88 15.35 1.13
C GLN A 146 4.38 15.51 0.82
N LEU A 147 3.56 15.51 1.85
CA LEU A 147 2.10 15.57 1.72
C LEU A 147 1.62 16.99 1.41
N PRO A 148 0.71 17.17 0.44
CA PRO A 148 0.19 18.50 0.08
C PRO A 148 -0.95 18.96 1.00
N PHE A 149 -0.88 18.61 2.29
CA PHE A 149 -1.92 18.93 3.27
C PHE A 149 -1.32 19.73 4.43
N ALA A 150 -2.13 20.56 5.08
CA ALA A 150 -1.75 21.28 6.28
C ALA A 150 -1.60 20.35 7.49
N ASP A 151 -0.95 20.83 8.55
CA ASP A 151 -0.80 20.11 9.80
C ASP A 151 -2.17 19.79 10.41
N GLY A 152 -2.35 18.57 10.91
CA GLY A 152 -3.60 18.12 11.55
C GLY A 152 -4.83 18.11 10.64
N SER A 153 -4.66 18.05 9.31
CA SER A 153 -5.78 18.10 8.34
C SER A 153 -6.73 16.91 8.46
N PHE A 154 -6.22 15.76 8.87
CA PHE A 154 -7.01 14.54 8.99
C PHE A 154 -7.02 14.03 10.42
N ASP A 155 -8.18 13.53 10.85
CA ASP A 155 -8.31 12.95 12.18
C ASP A 155 -7.49 11.66 12.35
N MET A 156 -7.47 10.85 11.27
CA MET A 156 -6.65 9.64 11.19
C MET A 156 -5.94 9.56 9.84
N VAL A 157 -4.66 9.18 9.87
CA VAL A 157 -3.87 8.87 8.67
C VAL A 157 -3.54 7.37 8.68
N VAL A 158 -3.75 6.71 7.53
CA VAL A 158 -3.56 5.25 7.38
C VAL A 158 -2.47 4.97 6.34
N THR A 159 -1.59 4.00 6.63
CA THR A 159 -0.70 3.40 5.62
C THR A 159 -0.86 1.89 5.61
N SER A 160 -0.84 1.29 4.42
CA SER A 160 -0.88 -0.16 4.28
C SER A 160 0.13 -0.61 3.23
N ALA A 161 1.19 -1.27 3.67
CA ALA A 161 2.31 -1.72 2.83
C ALA A 161 2.95 -0.58 2.02
N VAL A 162 3.24 0.54 2.66
CA VAL A 162 3.85 1.74 2.08
C VAL A 162 5.25 1.97 2.63
N ILE A 163 5.38 2.09 3.95
CA ILE A 163 6.63 2.43 4.64
C ILE A 163 7.69 1.36 4.34
N LEU A 164 7.32 0.10 4.44
CA LEU A 164 8.19 -1.06 4.20
C LEU A 164 8.83 -1.08 2.80
N HIS A 165 8.23 -0.41 1.83
CA HIS A 165 8.70 -0.36 0.45
C HIS A 165 9.71 0.77 0.18
N ASN A 166 10.01 1.60 1.15
CA ASN A 166 10.89 2.75 0.99
C ASN A 166 12.20 2.58 1.76
N PRO A 167 13.33 3.12 1.25
CA PRO A 167 14.58 3.14 2.00
C PRO A 167 14.46 3.97 3.29
N PRO A 168 15.34 3.77 4.29
CA PRO A 168 15.21 4.35 5.63
C PRO A 168 14.93 5.85 5.65
N GLU A 169 15.61 6.62 4.81
CA GLU A 169 15.51 8.09 4.76
C GLU A 169 14.12 8.54 4.26
N ILE A 170 13.55 7.81 3.32
CA ILE A 170 12.20 8.10 2.79
C ILE A 170 11.13 7.58 3.74
N ALA A 171 11.34 6.38 4.32
CA ALA A 171 10.45 5.81 5.32
C ALA A 171 10.30 6.74 6.53
N ASP A 172 11.41 7.34 7.00
CA ASP A 172 11.41 8.29 8.10
C ASP A 172 10.63 9.58 7.74
N LYS A 173 10.84 10.13 6.55
CA LYS A 173 10.08 11.28 6.05
C LYS A 173 8.59 10.99 5.98
N ILE A 174 8.19 9.80 5.48
CA ILE A 174 6.77 9.41 5.43
C ILE A 174 6.17 9.39 6.83
N ARG A 175 6.86 8.80 7.83
CA ARG A 175 6.35 8.76 9.20
C ARG A 175 6.20 10.15 9.81
N ARG A 176 7.15 11.08 9.55
CA ARG A 176 7.07 12.48 10.01
C ARG A 176 5.91 13.21 9.35
N GLU A 177 5.67 13.01 8.07
CA GLU A 177 4.52 13.58 7.36
C GLU A 177 3.20 13.00 7.89
N VAL A 178 3.15 11.70 8.19
CA VAL A 178 1.99 11.08 8.86
C VAL A 178 1.69 11.78 10.20
N ILE A 179 2.71 11.99 11.04
CA ILE A 179 2.56 12.69 12.33
C ILE A 179 2.07 14.12 12.10
N ARG A 180 2.66 14.84 11.14
CA ARG A 180 2.32 16.24 10.87
C ARG A 180 0.87 16.41 10.44
N VAL A 181 0.39 15.53 9.56
CA VAL A 181 -0.93 15.65 8.94
C VAL A 181 -2.04 15.02 9.79
N ALA A 182 -1.71 14.04 10.64
CA ALA A 182 -2.66 13.41 11.55
C ALA A 182 -2.96 14.31 12.74
N ARG A 183 -4.25 14.48 13.06
CA ARG A 183 -4.71 15.22 14.24
C ARG A 183 -4.76 14.37 15.50
N ARG A 184 -5.22 13.11 15.42
CA ARG A 184 -5.40 12.23 16.58
C ARG A 184 -4.69 10.90 16.46
N PHE A 185 -4.76 10.26 15.29
CA PHE A 185 -4.32 8.89 15.13
C PHE A 185 -3.53 8.67 13.84
N ALA A 186 -2.56 7.76 13.90
CA ALA A 186 -1.94 7.14 12.74
C ALA A 186 -2.12 5.63 12.84
N ALA A 187 -2.62 4.99 11.78
CA ALA A 187 -2.79 3.54 11.71
C ALA A 187 -1.88 2.95 10.63
N HIS A 188 -1.18 1.89 10.95
CA HIS A 188 -0.18 1.28 10.08
C HIS A 188 -0.39 -0.22 9.98
N ASN A 189 -0.45 -0.71 8.73
CA ASN A 189 -0.32 -2.12 8.39
C ASN A 189 0.98 -2.29 7.61
N GLU A 190 2.06 -2.64 8.30
CA GLU A 190 3.40 -2.75 7.71
C GLU A 190 4.05 -4.09 8.08
N GLU A 191 4.90 -4.61 7.20
CA GLU A 191 5.57 -5.88 7.42
C GLU A 191 7.04 -5.65 7.83
N MET A 192 7.55 -6.46 8.74
CA MET A 192 8.96 -6.41 9.16
C MET A 192 9.88 -7.28 8.29
N ASN A 193 9.33 -8.10 7.38
CA ASN A 193 10.12 -8.97 6.54
C ASN A 193 10.92 -8.19 5.48
N VAL A 194 12.17 -8.61 5.29
CA VAL A 194 13.05 -8.05 4.27
C VAL A 194 13.02 -8.90 3.01
N SER A 195 12.85 -8.25 1.86
CA SER A 195 12.93 -8.90 0.55
C SER A 195 13.56 -7.95 -0.48
N TYR A 196 13.59 -8.32 -1.76
CA TYR A 196 14.18 -7.45 -2.79
C TYR A 196 13.47 -6.09 -2.91
N ASN A 197 12.19 -6.01 -2.55
CA ASN A 197 11.38 -4.78 -2.61
C ASN A 197 10.77 -4.39 -1.25
N ARG A 198 11.28 -4.94 -0.16
CA ARG A 198 10.87 -4.62 1.21
C ARG A 198 12.09 -4.38 2.07
N TYR A 199 12.10 -3.27 2.78
CA TYR A 199 13.16 -2.95 3.74
C TYR A 199 12.84 -3.51 5.12
N GLY A 200 11.56 -3.68 5.47
CA GLY A 200 11.07 -4.26 6.71
C GLY A 200 11.33 -3.35 7.92
N TYR A 201 10.26 -2.88 8.57
CA TYR A 201 10.38 -1.97 9.71
C TYR A 201 9.44 -2.37 10.84
N ASP A 202 9.93 -2.38 12.06
CA ASP A 202 9.07 -2.31 13.24
C ASP A 202 8.56 -0.88 13.40
N THR A 203 7.40 -0.62 12.81
CA THR A 203 6.80 0.71 12.80
C THR A 203 6.38 1.13 14.21
N ALA A 204 5.84 0.22 15.01
CA ALA A 204 5.45 0.53 16.39
C ALA A 204 6.67 0.88 17.27
N ALA A 205 7.79 0.15 17.14
CA ALA A 205 9.02 0.47 17.86
C ALA A 205 9.57 1.84 17.47
N TRP A 206 9.51 2.20 16.18
CA TRP A 206 9.94 3.51 15.74
C TRP A 206 9.13 4.63 16.42
N TYR A 207 7.79 4.54 16.45
CA TYR A 207 6.95 5.53 17.12
C TYR A 207 7.23 5.61 18.62
N ARG A 208 7.43 4.47 19.30
CA ARG A 208 7.81 4.45 20.72
C ARG A 208 9.13 5.17 20.96
N SER A 209 10.13 4.98 20.08
CA SER A 209 11.43 5.66 20.18
C SER A 209 11.34 7.18 20.01
N GLN A 210 10.29 7.67 19.34
CA GLN A 210 10.00 9.11 19.19
C GLN A 210 9.09 9.64 20.31
N GLY A 211 8.77 8.84 21.33
CA GLY A 211 7.94 9.24 22.47
C GLY A 211 6.42 9.11 22.24
N PHE A 212 5.97 8.59 21.10
CA PHE A 212 4.55 8.46 20.84
C PHE A 212 3.93 7.25 21.54
N ARG A 213 2.68 7.42 21.96
CA ARG A 213 1.90 6.37 22.62
C ARG A 213 1.26 5.45 21.59
N ILE A 214 1.49 4.16 21.72
CA ILE A 214 0.81 3.13 20.93
C ILE A 214 -0.53 2.81 21.60
N ALA A 215 -1.61 3.06 20.88
CA ALA A 215 -2.96 2.76 21.34
C ALA A 215 -3.30 1.27 21.13
N GLU A 216 -2.78 0.68 20.05
CA GLU A 216 -2.97 -0.72 19.69
C GLU A 216 -1.75 -1.21 18.91
N SER A 217 -1.31 -2.46 19.12
CA SER A 217 -0.34 -3.13 18.26
C SER A 217 -0.50 -4.63 18.36
N GLY A 218 -0.30 -5.34 17.25
CA GLY A 218 -0.36 -6.79 17.22
C GLY A 218 -0.27 -7.35 15.80
N PRO A 219 -0.19 -8.69 15.70
CA PRO A 219 -0.19 -9.37 14.42
C PRO A 219 -1.55 -9.24 13.72
N ILE A 220 -1.53 -9.40 12.40
CA ILE A 220 -2.76 -9.50 11.60
C ILE A 220 -3.17 -10.97 11.56
N PRO A 221 -4.38 -11.33 12.07
CA PRO A 221 -4.73 -12.73 12.31
C PRO A 221 -4.73 -13.65 11.08
N MET A 222 -4.98 -13.08 9.88
CA MET A 222 -5.03 -13.85 8.62
C MET A 222 -3.69 -13.92 7.90
N ASP A 223 -2.62 -13.39 8.45
CA ASP A 223 -1.32 -13.48 7.82
C ASP A 223 -0.67 -14.86 8.07
N PRO A 224 -0.04 -15.45 7.05
CA PRO A 224 0.64 -16.73 7.22
C PRO A 224 1.84 -16.66 8.17
N ASP A 225 2.41 -15.47 8.36
CA ASP A 225 3.47 -15.19 9.32
C ASP A 225 3.09 -13.98 10.18
N PRO A 226 2.32 -14.20 11.25
CA PRO A 226 1.81 -13.12 12.10
C PRO A 226 2.92 -12.37 12.87
N VAL A 227 4.12 -12.93 12.98
CA VAL A 227 5.26 -12.27 13.65
C VAL A 227 5.82 -11.14 12.80
N LEU A 228 5.77 -11.27 11.47
CA LEU A 228 6.34 -10.32 10.53
C LEU A 228 5.35 -9.27 10.05
N SER A 229 4.05 -9.56 10.08
CA SER A 229 3.00 -8.65 9.62
C SER A 229 2.30 -8.03 10.83
N GLN A 230 2.43 -6.71 10.97
CA GLN A 230 1.94 -5.99 12.14
C GLN A 230 1.03 -4.84 11.79
N PHE A 231 -0.03 -4.74 12.57
CA PHE A 231 -0.87 -3.56 12.64
C PHE A 231 -0.56 -2.78 13.91
N CYS A 232 -0.54 -1.45 13.81
CA CYS A 232 -0.49 -0.60 14.99
C CYS A 232 -1.29 0.69 14.79
N VAL A 233 -1.83 1.21 15.89
CA VAL A 233 -2.45 2.53 15.97
C VAL A 233 -1.67 3.37 16.98
N VAL A 234 -1.27 4.55 16.54
CA VAL A 234 -0.48 5.52 17.29
C VAL A 234 -1.37 6.70 17.66
N ARG A 235 -1.28 7.19 18.90
CA ARG A 235 -1.82 8.51 19.28
C ARG A 235 -0.80 9.58 18.91
N VAL A 236 -1.20 10.51 18.03
CA VAL A 236 -0.32 11.60 17.57
C VAL A 236 -0.37 12.79 18.53
N ASN A 237 -1.54 13.09 19.05
CA ASN A 237 -1.74 14.13 20.07
C ASN A 237 -2.48 13.49 21.26
N GLY A 238 -1.91 13.57 22.45
CA GLY A 238 -2.50 13.02 23.68
C GLY A 238 -1.69 13.46 24.88
#